data_9b96a239acc545ce8bb525913b7ff8b9
#
_entry.id   9b96a239acc545ce8bb525913b7ff8b9
#
_cell.length_a   1.000
_cell.length_b   1.000
_cell.length_c   1.000
_cell.angle_alpha   90.00
_cell.angle_beta   90.00
_cell.angle_gamma   90.00
#
_symmetry.space_group_name_H-M   'P 1'
#
loop_
_entity.id
_entity.type
_entity.pdbx_description
1 polymer ?
#
loop_
_entity_poly.entity_id
_entity_poly.type
_entity_poly.pdbx_seq_one_letter_code
_entity_poly.pdbx_strand_id
1 'polypeptide(L)'
;GSDDAIAALVDHIRTLPGCADLDVKYARADAAPFARMKVKVKAEIVTLGAGDLDPATQAGDYLDPAQWNALIADPDTIVIDTRNAYEVACGTFENAIDPATRSFRDFPAWFDGLAERLRAKGRKPRIAMFCTGGIRCEKSTALVKARGFDDVYHLKGGILRYLEEMPEADSRWQGECYVFDERVSVGHGLKPGNHVACPACGLPYPCEGEHVCAGDETGAWPHRG
;
A
#
# COMPACT_ATOMS: atom_id res chain seq x y z
N GLY A 1 5.65 7.14 -19.92
CA GLY A 1 5.72 7.98 -21.11
C GLY A 1 7.04 8.71 -21.20
N SER A 2 7.31 9.42 -22.31
CA SER A 2 8.42 10.35 -22.42
C SER A 2 8.23 11.54 -21.47
N ASP A 3 9.31 12.26 -21.13
CA ASP A 3 9.26 13.43 -20.25
C ASP A 3 8.24 14.47 -20.78
N ASP A 4 8.26 14.76 -22.09
CA ASP A 4 7.32 15.71 -22.70
C ASP A 4 5.85 15.25 -22.61
N ALA A 5 5.59 13.94 -22.80
CA ALA A 5 4.24 13.40 -22.69
C ALA A 5 3.72 13.44 -21.26
N ILE A 6 4.58 13.21 -20.27
CA ILE A 6 4.22 13.31 -18.85
C ILE A 6 3.96 14.77 -18.47
N ALA A 7 4.82 15.72 -18.91
CA ALA A 7 4.62 17.15 -18.68
C ALA A 7 3.27 17.62 -19.25
N ALA A 8 2.98 17.31 -20.51
CA ALA A 8 1.71 17.66 -21.15
C ALA A 8 0.49 17.05 -20.42
N LEU A 9 0.59 15.81 -19.93
CA LEU A 9 -0.47 15.16 -19.15
C LEU A 9 -0.70 15.89 -17.83
N VAL A 10 0.37 16.21 -17.08
CA VAL A 10 0.28 16.93 -15.80
C VAL A 10 -0.34 18.31 -16.00
N ASP A 11 0.11 19.04 -17.01
CA ASP A 11 -0.44 20.37 -17.34
C ASP A 11 -1.92 20.28 -17.66
N HIS A 12 -2.33 19.27 -18.45
CA HIS A 12 -3.74 19.04 -18.73
C HIS A 12 -4.54 18.73 -17.45
N ILE A 13 -4.06 17.83 -16.57
CA ILE A 13 -4.75 17.50 -15.33
C ILE A 13 -4.91 18.74 -14.44
N ARG A 14 -3.91 19.61 -14.35
CA ARG A 14 -3.99 20.85 -13.58
C ARG A 14 -5.04 21.84 -14.06
N THR A 15 -5.52 21.71 -15.30
CA THR A 15 -6.65 22.52 -15.81
C THR A 15 -8.01 22.01 -15.31
N LEU A 16 -8.08 20.82 -14.74
CA LEU A 16 -9.33 20.26 -14.26
C LEU A 16 -9.73 20.89 -12.90
N PRO A 17 -11.03 21.02 -12.60
CA PRO A 17 -11.49 21.57 -11.34
C PRO A 17 -10.93 20.80 -10.13
N GLY A 18 -10.33 21.53 -9.18
CA GLY A 18 -9.74 20.95 -7.97
C GLY A 18 -8.36 20.29 -8.13
N CYS A 19 -7.76 20.34 -9.33
CA CYS A 19 -6.46 19.71 -9.62
C CYS A 19 -5.32 20.71 -9.83
N ALA A 20 -5.52 22.02 -9.61
CA ALA A 20 -4.50 23.04 -9.84
C ALA A 20 -3.21 22.82 -9.04
N ASP A 21 -3.38 22.44 -7.76
CA ASP A 21 -2.28 22.20 -6.80
C ASP A 21 -1.89 20.72 -6.69
N LEU A 22 -2.07 19.96 -7.77
CA LEU A 22 -1.73 18.54 -7.81
C LEU A 22 -0.26 18.33 -7.44
N ASP A 23 -0.01 17.61 -6.34
CA ASP A 23 1.32 17.14 -5.95
C ASP A 23 1.72 15.96 -6.86
N VAL A 24 2.81 16.12 -7.59
CA VAL A 24 3.25 15.14 -8.58
C VAL A 24 4.61 14.58 -8.19
N LYS A 25 4.65 13.26 -7.99
CA LYS A 25 5.89 12.53 -7.81
C LYS A 25 6.37 11.95 -9.14
N TYR A 26 7.61 12.24 -9.50
CA TYR A 26 8.25 11.69 -10.69
C TYR A 26 9.22 10.58 -10.32
N ALA A 27 9.24 9.53 -11.13
CA ALA A 27 10.23 8.45 -11.06
C ALA A 27 10.69 8.10 -12.47
N ARG A 28 11.93 7.61 -12.59
CA ARG A 28 12.51 7.15 -13.85
C ARG A 28 12.64 5.63 -13.86
N ALA A 29 12.51 5.06 -15.02
CA ALA A 29 12.76 3.64 -15.27
C ALA A 29 13.52 3.50 -16.59
N ASP A 30 14.46 2.56 -16.65
CA ASP A 30 15.30 2.32 -17.84
C ASP A 30 14.49 1.75 -19.02
N ALA A 31 13.38 1.06 -18.71
CA ALA A 31 12.42 0.54 -19.69
C ALA A 31 11.01 1.01 -19.33
N ALA A 32 10.10 0.94 -20.30
CA ALA A 32 8.69 1.29 -20.07
C ALA A 32 8.08 0.34 -19.02
N PRO A 33 7.71 0.83 -17.82
CA PRO A 33 7.22 -0.04 -16.74
C PRO A 33 5.80 -0.55 -16.96
N PHE A 34 5.09 -0.04 -17.97
CA PHE A 34 3.74 -0.44 -18.33
C PHE A 34 3.63 -0.70 -19.82
N ALA A 35 3.06 -1.84 -20.21
CA ALA A 35 2.84 -2.20 -21.60
C ALA A 35 1.84 -1.26 -22.31
N ARG A 36 0.89 -0.69 -21.58
CA ARG A 36 -0.12 0.23 -22.13
C ARG A 36 -0.69 1.16 -21.05
N MET A 37 -1.12 2.35 -21.48
CA MET A 37 -1.92 3.25 -20.66
C MET A 37 -3.34 2.72 -20.49
N LYS A 38 -3.87 2.75 -19.26
CA LYS A 38 -5.26 2.42 -18.96
C LYS A 38 -5.90 3.58 -18.19
N VAL A 39 -7.07 4.02 -18.67
CA VAL A 39 -7.91 4.99 -17.97
C VAL A 39 -9.25 4.33 -17.68
N LYS A 40 -9.67 4.28 -16.42
CA LYS A 40 -10.91 3.64 -15.99
C LYS A 40 -11.69 4.58 -15.08
N VAL A 41 -12.98 4.71 -15.33
CA VAL A 41 -13.91 5.34 -14.39
C VAL A 41 -14.36 4.29 -13.38
N LYS A 42 -14.19 4.59 -12.09
CA LYS A 42 -14.57 3.72 -10.98
C LYS A 42 -15.35 4.51 -9.93
N ALA A 43 -16.27 3.86 -9.23
CA ALA A 43 -16.95 4.44 -8.09
C ALA A 43 -16.00 4.74 -6.92
N GLU A 44 -14.99 3.90 -6.73
CA GLU A 44 -13.93 4.09 -5.74
C GLU A 44 -12.56 3.88 -6.38
N ILE A 45 -11.58 4.73 -6.07
CA ILE A 45 -10.20 4.59 -6.58
C ILE A 45 -9.59 3.26 -6.13
N VAL A 46 -9.82 2.88 -4.86
CA VAL A 46 -9.57 1.57 -4.28
C VAL A 46 -10.82 1.13 -3.53
N THR A 47 -11.31 -0.07 -3.79
CA THR A 47 -12.59 -0.50 -3.24
C THR A 47 -12.41 -1.05 -1.84
N LEU A 48 -12.94 -0.32 -0.85
CA LEU A 48 -13.03 -0.76 0.54
C LEU A 48 -14.42 -1.32 0.85
N GLY A 49 -15.47 -0.77 0.22
CA GLY A 49 -16.85 -1.22 0.43
C GLY A 49 -17.42 -0.91 1.81
N ALA A 50 -16.91 0.12 2.49
CA ALA A 50 -17.28 0.47 3.86
C ALA A 50 -18.26 1.65 3.98
N GLY A 51 -19.03 1.94 2.94
CA GLY A 51 -20.02 3.03 2.95
C GLY A 51 -19.44 4.43 2.78
N ASP A 52 -20.14 5.44 3.28
CA ASP A 52 -19.84 6.87 3.10
C ASP A 52 -18.70 7.34 4.04
N LEU A 53 -17.48 6.86 3.81
CA LEU A 53 -16.29 7.43 4.44
C LEU A 53 -15.76 8.56 3.57
N ASP A 54 -15.45 9.70 4.19
CA ASP A 54 -14.74 10.80 3.54
C ASP A 54 -13.25 10.81 3.95
N PRO A 55 -12.36 10.22 3.18
CA PRO A 55 -10.94 10.19 3.51
C PRO A 55 -10.29 11.57 3.57
N ALA A 56 -10.84 12.55 2.84
CA ALA A 56 -10.28 13.91 2.81
C ALA A 56 -10.35 14.62 4.17
N THR A 57 -11.35 14.28 4.99
CA THR A 57 -11.57 14.91 6.30
C THR A 57 -11.41 13.95 7.48
N GLN A 58 -11.43 12.65 7.24
CA GLN A 58 -11.50 11.61 8.29
C GLN A 58 -10.27 10.70 8.34
N ALA A 59 -9.31 10.83 7.42
CA ALA A 59 -8.10 10.03 7.44
C ALA A 59 -7.30 10.21 8.73
N GLY A 60 -6.45 9.24 9.04
CA GLY A 60 -5.46 9.33 10.11
C GLY A 60 -4.35 10.35 9.80
N ASP A 61 -3.52 10.64 10.79
CA ASP A 61 -2.43 11.60 10.63
C ASP A 61 -1.30 11.03 9.76
N TYR A 62 -0.77 11.87 8.86
CA TYR A 62 0.35 11.50 8.00
C TYR A 62 1.67 11.61 8.74
N LEU A 63 2.50 10.57 8.65
CA LEU A 63 3.87 10.57 9.16
C LEU A 63 4.87 10.47 8.03
N ASP A 64 5.91 11.29 8.07
CA ASP A 64 7.07 11.11 7.20
C ASP A 64 7.88 9.85 7.60
N PRO A 65 8.84 9.38 6.78
CA PRO A 65 9.62 8.17 7.08
C PRO A 65 10.35 8.18 8.42
N ALA A 66 10.85 9.32 8.88
CA ALA A 66 11.56 9.41 10.16
C ALA A 66 10.59 9.33 11.36
N GLN A 67 9.47 10.05 11.29
CA GLN A 67 8.39 9.98 12.27
C GLN A 67 7.77 8.57 12.33
N TRP A 68 7.64 7.94 11.15
CA TRP A 68 7.16 6.56 11.03
C TRP A 68 8.06 5.58 11.80
N ASN A 69 9.37 5.64 11.56
CA ASN A 69 10.34 4.79 12.27
C ASN A 69 10.27 4.97 13.79
N ALA A 70 10.12 6.21 14.26
CA ALA A 70 9.97 6.49 15.69
C ALA A 70 8.68 5.89 16.27
N LEU A 71 7.56 6.00 15.53
CA LEU A 71 6.28 5.47 15.99
C LEU A 71 6.27 3.94 16.04
N ILE A 72 6.75 3.25 15.00
CA ILE A 72 6.72 1.78 14.93
C ILE A 72 7.79 1.11 15.82
N ALA A 73 8.74 1.88 16.33
CA ALA A 73 9.69 1.40 17.33
C ALA A 73 9.05 1.20 18.71
N ASP A 74 7.92 1.85 18.96
CA ASP A 74 7.21 1.73 20.22
C ASP A 74 6.39 0.43 20.26
N PRO A 75 6.65 -0.47 21.23
CA PRO A 75 5.98 -1.77 21.32
C PRO A 75 4.47 -1.67 21.61
N ASP A 76 3.98 -0.52 22.10
CA ASP A 76 2.56 -0.27 22.32
C ASP A 76 1.82 0.18 21.05
N THR A 77 2.54 0.42 19.97
CA THR A 77 1.97 0.74 18.67
C THR A 77 1.62 -0.54 17.89
N ILE A 78 0.39 -0.62 17.41
CA ILE A 78 -0.02 -1.70 16.49
C ILE A 78 0.26 -1.25 15.06
N VAL A 79 1.15 -1.96 14.38
CA VAL A 79 1.49 -1.71 12.97
C VAL A 79 0.69 -2.66 12.09
N ILE A 80 0.00 -2.14 11.08
CA ILE A 80 -0.88 -2.93 10.22
C ILE A 80 -0.51 -2.70 8.74
N ASP A 81 -0.22 -3.79 8.05
CA ASP A 81 -0.08 -3.79 6.60
C ASP A 81 -1.46 -3.88 5.95
N THR A 82 -1.87 -2.86 5.20
CA THR A 82 -3.20 -2.85 4.56
C THR A 82 -3.20 -3.41 3.15
N ARG A 83 -2.12 -4.07 2.76
CA ARG A 83 -1.97 -4.70 1.46
C ARG A 83 -2.57 -6.12 1.46
N ASN A 84 -2.70 -6.68 0.28
CA ASN A 84 -3.11 -8.07 0.13
C ASN A 84 -1.94 -9.02 0.49
N ALA A 85 -2.25 -10.23 0.94
CA ALA A 85 -1.26 -11.21 1.39
C ALA A 85 -0.13 -11.47 0.39
N TYR A 86 -0.41 -11.49 -0.92
CA TYR A 86 0.64 -11.68 -1.94
C TYR A 86 1.62 -10.51 -2.04
N GLU A 87 1.20 -9.29 -1.69
CA GLU A 87 2.08 -8.13 -1.64
C GLU A 87 2.94 -8.18 -0.37
N VAL A 88 2.36 -8.62 0.75
CA VAL A 88 3.04 -8.78 2.04
C VAL A 88 4.12 -9.86 1.94
N ALA A 89 3.87 -10.93 1.18
CA ALA A 89 4.85 -12.00 0.96
C ALA A 89 6.17 -11.54 0.31
N CYS A 90 6.18 -10.41 -0.42
CA CYS A 90 7.41 -9.83 -0.97
C CYS A 90 8.23 -9.08 0.08
N GLY A 91 7.59 -8.57 1.14
CA GLY A 91 8.24 -7.82 2.21
C GLY A 91 7.23 -6.98 2.99
N THR A 92 7.60 -6.60 4.22
CA THR A 92 6.77 -5.82 5.14
C THR A 92 7.64 -5.10 6.18
N PHE A 93 7.06 -4.24 7.01
CA PHE A 93 7.77 -3.65 8.16
C PHE A 93 7.88 -4.63 9.32
N GLU A 94 8.94 -4.46 10.10
CA GLU A 94 9.14 -5.20 11.35
C GLU A 94 7.90 -5.12 12.24
N ASN A 95 7.49 -6.25 12.80
CA ASN A 95 6.34 -6.38 13.71
C ASN A 95 4.98 -5.96 13.12
N ALA A 96 4.89 -5.78 11.81
CA ALA A 96 3.61 -5.49 11.18
C ALA A 96 2.68 -6.70 11.20
N ILE A 97 1.41 -6.45 11.49
CA ILE A 97 0.36 -7.46 11.38
C ILE A 97 -0.06 -7.56 9.91
N ASP A 98 0.04 -8.76 9.35
CA ASP A 98 -0.58 -9.12 8.08
C ASP A 98 -2.03 -9.55 8.32
N PRO A 99 -3.03 -8.84 7.79
CA PRO A 99 -4.42 -9.26 7.81
C PRO A 99 -4.70 -10.55 7.03
N ALA A 100 -3.75 -11.01 6.23
CA ALA A 100 -3.87 -12.14 5.31
C ALA A 100 -5.09 -12.02 4.36
N THR A 101 -5.44 -10.79 3.98
CA THR A 101 -6.58 -10.52 3.11
C THR A 101 -6.24 -10.84 1.66
N ARG A 102 -7.21 -11.38 0.93
CA ARG A 102 -7.10 -11.58 -0.52
C ARG A 102 -7.41 -10.31 -1.30
N SER A 103 -8.20 -9.43 -0.72
CA SER A 103 -8.69 -8.20 -1.29
C SER A 103 -8.81 -7.13 -0.22
N PHE A 104 -8.58 -5.87 -0.58
CA PHE A 104 -8.79 -4.74 0.34
C PHE A 104 -10.23 -4.63 0.86
N ARG A 105 -11.20 -5.24 0.18
CA ARG A 105 -12.60 -5.34 0.64
C ARG A 105 -12.76 -6.20 1.90
N ASP A 106 -11.81 -7.08 2.18
CA ASP A 106 -11.85 -7.97 3.35
C ASP A 106 -11.37 -7.25 4.61
N PHE A 107 -10.67 -6.12 4.44
CA PHE A 107 -10.06 -5.36 5.54
C PHE A 107 -11.08 -4.90 6.60
N PRO A 108 -12.27 -4.37 6.27
CA PRO A 108 -13.24 -3.94 7.29
C PRO A 108 -13.63 -5.06 8.25
N ALA A 109 -13.97 -6.23 7.74
CA ALA A 109 -14.37 -7.37 8.57
C ALA A 109 -13.21 -7.87 9.44
N TRP A 110 -12.00 -7.93 8.88
CA TRP A 110 -10.80 -8.28 9.65
C TRP A 110 -10.53 -7.28 10.78
N PHE A 111 -10.63 -5.97 10.48
CA PHE A 111 -10.39 -4.94 11.48
C PHE A 111 -11.47 -4.93 12.56
N ASP A 112 -12.74 -5.18 12.23
CA ASP A 112 -13.82 -5.28 13.21
C ASP A 112 -13.51 -6.39 14.23
N GLY A 113 -13.01 -7.56 13.79
CA GLY A 113 -12.55 -8.62 14.69
C GLY A 113 -11.33 -8.24 15.54
N LEU A 114 -10.39 -7.46 15.01
CA LEU A 114 -9.27 -6.91 15.81
C LEU A 114 -9.78 -5.92 16.87
N ALA A 115 -10.66 -5.02 16.46
CA ALA A 115 -11.24 -4.00 17.33
C ALA A 115 -12.00 -4.60 18.53
N GLU A 116 -12.76 -5.68 18.30
CA GLU A 116 -13.43 -6.43 19.37
C GLU A 116 -12.43 -7.00 20.38
N ARG A 117 -11.37 -7.64 19.91
CA ARG A 117 -10.30 -8.17 20.78
C ARG A 117 -9.61 -7.10 21.60
N LEU A 118 -9.36 -5.93 21.00
CA LEU A 118 -8.74 -4.79 21.69
C LEU A 118 -9.66 -4.22 22.77
N ARG A 119 -10.96 -4.03 22.46
CA ARG A 119 -11.97 -3.55 23.43
C ARG A 119 -12.16 -4.53 24.58
N ALA A 120 -12.22 -5.82 24.31
CA ALA A 120 -12.34 -6.85 25.34
C ALA A 120 -11.17 -6.82 26.34
N LYS A 121 -9.99 -6.35 25.91
CA LYS A 121 -8.81 -6.15 26.76
C LYS A 121 -8.71 -4.74 27.36
N GLY A 122 -9.69 -3.88 27.14
CA GLY A 122 -9.67 -2.47 27.56
C GLY A 122 -8.54 -1.65 26.91
N ARG A 123 -8.04 -2.05 25.73
CA ARG A 123 -6.90 -1.39 25.06
C ARG A 123 -7.37 -0.42 23.99
N LYS A 124 -6.81 0.78 24.01
CA LYS A 124 -6.87 1.76 22.91
C LYS A 124 -5.44 2.10 22.48
N PRO A 125 -4.78 1.24 21.72
CA PRO A 125 -3.40 1.47 21.28
C PRO A 125 -3.34 2.53 20.19
N ARG A 126 -2.14 3.07 19.95
CA ARG A 126 -1.82 3.76 18.72
C ARG A 126 -1.83 2.77 17.56
N ILE A 127 -2.40 3.15 16.43
CA ILE A 127 -2.50 2.31 15.24
C ILE A 127 -1.76 2.99 14.09
N ALA A 128 -0.72 2.34 13.60
CA ALA A 128 0.09 2.78 12.46
C ALA A 128 -0.21 1.90 11.25
N MET A 129 -0.56 2.50 10.13
CA MET A 129 -0.99 1.76 8.93
C MET A 129 -0.17 2.17 7.71
N PHE A 130 0.09 1.24 6.83
CA PHE A 130 0.82 1.50 5.60
C PHE A 130 0.31 0.66 4.42
N CYS A 131 0.62 1.13 3.21
CA CYS A 131 0.45 0.39 1.96
C CYS A 131 1.49 0.85 0.95
N THR A 132 1.44 0.36 -0.28
CA THR A 132 2.43 0.65 -1.32
C THR A 132 2.62 2.15 -1.57
N GLY A 133 1.54 2.89 -1.83
CA GLY A 133 1.59 4.33 -2.19
C GLY A 133 0.76 5.26 -1.31
N GLY A 134 0.17 4.76 -0.19
CA GLY A 134 -0.62 5.57 0.74
C GLY A 134 -2.13 5.58 0.49
N ILE A 135 -2.61 5.36 -0.72
CA ILE A 135 -4.02 5.51 -1.13
C ILE A 135 -5.00 4.63 -0.32
N ARG A 136 -4.64 3.36 -0.06
CA ARG A 136 -5.48 2.46 0.75
C ARG A 136 -5.57 2.95 2.20
N CYS A 137 -4.48 3.52 2.71
CA CYS A 137 -4.40 3.99 4.09
C CYS A 137 -5.35 5.15 4.37
N GLU A 138 -5.57 6.05 3.44
CA GLU A 138 -6.53 7.14 3.63
C GLU A 138 -7.92 6.61 3.96
N LYS A 139 -8.37 5.57 3.26
CA LYS A 139 -9.66 4.93 3.52
C LYS A 139 -9.66 4.05 4.76
N SER A 140 -8.63 3.23 4.93
CA SER A 140 -8.58 2.30 6.06
C SER A 140 -8.39 3.02 7.39
N THR A 141 -7.62 4.11 7.45
CA THR A 141 -7.49 4.91 8.68
C THR A 141 -8.78 5.66 9.01
N ALA A 142 -9.50 6.18 8.02
CA ALA A 142 -10.83 6.77 8.21
C ALA A 142 -11.81 5.73 8.78
N LEU A 143 -11.79 4.49 8.27
CA LEU A 143 -12.58 3.39 8.84
C LEU A 143 -12.21 3.12 10.30
N VAL A 144 -10.92 3.03 10.61
CA VAL A 144 -10.43 2.76 11.96
C VAL A 144 -10.86 3.85 12.94
N LYS A 145 -10.78 5.13 12.55
CA LYS A 145 -11.29 6.26 13.34
C LYS A 145 -12.80 6.18 13.53
N ALA A 146 -13.55 5.83 12.50
CA ALA A 146 -15.01 5.62 12.60
C ALA A 146 -15.37 4.45 13.53
N ARG A 147 -14.45 3.52 13.79
CA ARG A 147 -14.59 2.44 14.80
C ARG A 147 -14.21 2.85 16.23
N GLY A 148 -13.89 4.15 16.46
CA GLY A 148 -13.63 4.71 17.79
C GLY A 148 -12.18 4.55 18.27
N PHE A 149 -11.22 4.44 17.34
CA PHE A 149 -9.80 4.58 17.61
C PHE A 149 -9.34 5.97 17.17
N ASP A 150 -8.80 6.75 18.09
CA ASP A 150 -8.49 8.17 17.84
C ASP A 150 -7.04 8.34 17.38
N ASP A 151 -6.10 7.59 17.98
CA ASP A 151 -4.66 7.66 17.70
C ASP A 151 -4.31 6.79 16.48
N VAL A 152 -4.61 7.30 15.28
CA VAL A 152 -4.47 6.57 14.01
C VAL A 152 -3.58 7.34 13.05
N TYR A 153 -2.54 6.67 12.58
CA TYR A 153 -1.48 7.23 11.77
C TYR A 153 -1.26 6.43 10.50
N HIS A 154 -0.75 7.06 9.45
CA HIS A 154 -0.31 6.34 8.26
C HIS A 154 0.93 6.94 7.61
N LEU A 155 1.69 6.07 6.95
CA LEU A 155 2.92 6.43 6.26
C LEU A 155 2.64 7.28 5.02
N LYS A 156 3.08 8.54 5.03
CA LYS A 156 2.91 9.50 3.92
C LYS A 156 3.65 9.02 2.67
N GLY A 157 2.91 8.86 1.57
CA GLY A 157 3.46 8.36 0.31
C GLY A 157 3.76 6.85 0.32
N GLY A 158 3.43 6.15 1.43
CA GLY A 158 3.55 4.70 1.55
C GLY A 158 4.97 4.17 1.51
N ILE A 159 5.09 2.87 1.27
CA ILE A 159 6.37 2.14 1.22
C ILE A 159 7.30 2.72 0.16
N LEU A 160 6.76 3.11 -1.01
CA LEU A 160 7.59 3.63 -2.10
C LEU A 160 8.35 4.89 -1.69
N ARG A 161 7.69 5.82 -1.00
CA ARG A 161 8.34 7.02 -0.49
C ARG A 161 9.35 6.67 0.60
N TYR A 162 9.00 5.74 1.47
CA TYR A 162 9.89 5.27 2.53
C TYR A 162 11.19 4.67 1.97
N LEU A 163 11.10 3.77 0.99
CA LEU A 163 12.26 3.14 0.34
C LEU A 163 13.11 4.12 -0.48
N GLU A 164 12.54 5.22 -0.92
CA GLU A 164 13.26 6.27 -1.63
C GLU A 164 14.02 7.22 -0.68
N GLU A 165 13.39 7.61 0.43
CA GLU A 165 13.89 8.66 1.32
C GLU A 165 14.67 8.11 2.53
N MET A 166 14.33 6.90 3.02
CA MET A 166 14.97 6.32 4.19
C MET A 166 16.29 5.62 3.80
N PRO A 167 17.42 5.98 4.43
CA PRO A 167 18.66 5.23 4.25
C PRO A 167 18.47 3.76 4.63
N GLU A 168 19.09 2.85 3.86
CA GLU A 168 18.95 1.40 4.08
C GLU A 168 19.42 0.97 5.48
N ALA A 169 20.47 1.64 6.01
CA ALA A 169 20.98 1.37 7.36
C ALA A 169 19.99 1.71 8.48
N ASP A 170 19.08 2.64 8.24
CA ASP A 170 18.06 3.08 9.22
C ASP A 170 16.68 2.47 8.95
N SER A 171 16.61 1.62 7.92
CA SER A 171 15.36 1.05 7.47
C SER A 171 14.85 -0.04 8.41
N ARG A 172 13.54 0.00 8.69
CA ARG A 172 12.80 -1.07 9.36
C ARG A 172 11.98 -1.93 8.38
N TRP A 173 12.17 -1.70 7.08
CA TRP A 173 11.56 -2.50 6.03
C TRP A 173 12.34 -3.79 5.83
N GLN A 174 11.64 -4.91 5.65
CA GLN A 174 12.20 -6.22 5.37
C GLN A 174 11.70 -6.73 4.02
N GLY A 175 12.61 -7.16 3.15
CA GLY A 175 12.30 -7.67 1.83
C GLY A 175 12.10 -6.56 0.79
N GLU A 176 11.24 -6.82 -0.20
CA GLU A 176 10.96 -5.95 -1.35
C GLU A 176 9.51 -5.48 -1.36
N CYS A 177 9.25 -4.31 -1.95
CA CYS A 177 7.91 -3.80 -2.12
C CYS A 177 7.32 -4.27 -3.45
N TYR A 178 6.21 -5.01 -3.41
CA TYR A 178 5.46 -5.35 -4.62
C TYR A 178 4.95 -4.08 -5.31
N VAL A 179 5.12 -4.01 -6.63
CA VAL A 179 4.61 -2.95 -7.49
C VAL A 179 3.78 -3.52 -8.63
N PHE A 180 2.81 -2.73 -9.12
CA PHE A 180 1.83 -3.17 -10.12
C PHE A 180 2.30 -2.92 -11.56
N ASP A 181 3.60 -2.95 -11.80
CA ASP A 181 4.21 -2.76 -13.12
C ASP A 181 5.12 -3.95 -13.48
N GLU A 182 5.82 -3.86 -14.63
CA GLU A 182 6.65 -4.94 -15.15
C GLU A 182 7.89 -5.26 -14.28
N ARG A 183 8.23 -4.42 -13.31
CA ARG A 183 9.33 -4.69 -12.36
C ARG A 183 8.94 -5.71 -11.29
N VAL A 184 7.65 -5.91 -11.04
CA VAL A 184 7.05 -6.79 -10.03
C VAL A 184 7.37 -6.36 -8.60
N SER A 185 8.63 -6.05 -8.27
CA SER A 185 9.04 -5.56 -6.95
C SER A 185 10.16 -4.53 -7.06
N VAL A 186 10.31 -3.74 -5.99
CA VAL A 186 11.40 -2.76 -5.84
C VAL A 186 11.97 -2.81 -4.42
N GLY A 187 13.26 -2.52 -4.29
CA GLY A 187 13.96 -2.34 -3.03
C GLY A 187 14.28 -0.87 -2.73
N HIS A 188 15.26 -0.63 -1.85
CA HIS A 188 15.76 0.71 -1.51
C HIS A 188 16.24 1.50 -2.73
N GLY A 189 15.94 2.79 -2.74
CA GLY A 189 16.17 3.66 -3.88
C GLY A 189 15.30 3.34 -5.08
N LEU A 190 14.22 2.59 -4.88
CA LEU A 190 13.28 2.12 -5.90
C LEU A 190 13.95 1.30 -7.03
N LYS A 191 15.08 0.68 -6.73
CA LYS A 191 15.76 -0.23 -7.65
C LYS A 191 14.90 -1.47 -7.90
N PRO A 192 14.89 -2.03 -9.12
CA PRO A 192 14.20 -3.30 -9.40
C PRO A 192 14.62 -4.38 -8.41
N GLY A 193 13.65 -5.12 -7.90
CA GLY A 193 13.87 -6.25 -6.99
C GLY A 193 14.10 -7.56 -7.72
N ASN A 194 14.09 -8.65 -6.96
CA ASN A 194 14.38 -10.02 -7.46
C ASN A 194 13.11 -10.88 -7.63
N HIS A 195 11.91 -10.30 -7.50
CA HIS A 195 10.67 -11.04 -7.73
C HIS A 195 10.24 -10.97 -9.19
N VAL A 196 9.69 -12.09 -9.65
CA VAL A 196 9.06 -12.22 -10.96
C VAL A 196 7.60 -12.66 -10.79
N ALA A 197 6.77 -12.38 -11.79
CA ALA A 197 5.38 -12.83 -11.78
C ALA A 197 5.28 -14.23 -12.37
N CYS A 198 4.63 -15.13 -11.66
CA CYS A 198 4.35 -16.47 -12.19
C CYS A 198 3.47 -16.37 -13.46
N PRO A 199 3.87 -16.96 -14.58
CA PRO A 199 3.09 -16.87 -15.82
C PRO A 199 1.73 -17.58 -15.73
N ALA A 200 1.59 -18.55 -14.83
CA ALA A 200 0.36 -19.33 -14.68
C ALA A 200 -0.65 -18.65 -13.73
N CYS A 201 -0.21 -18.21 -12.53
CA CYS A 201 -1.12 -17.64 -11.51
C CYS A 201 -0.95 -16.12 -11.33
N GLY A 202 0.09 -15.50 -11.87
CA GLY A 202 0.36 -14.06 -11.76
C GLY A 202 0.90 -13.61 -10.39
N LEU A 203 1.09 -14.51 -9.44
CA LEU A 203 1.63 -14.18 -8.12
C LEU A 203 3.14 -13.90 -8.20
N PRO A 204 3.65 -12.96 -7.36
CA PRO A 204 5.07 -12.72 -7.26
C PRO A 204 5.78 -13.88 -6.55
N TYR A 205 6.99 -14.20 -6.99
CA TYR A 205 7.89 -15.11 -6.29
C TYR A 205 9.35 -14.73 -6.59
N PRO A 206 10.32 -15.07 -5.72
CA PRO A 206 11.74 -14.80 -5.96
C PRO A 206 12.21 -15.51 -7.23
N CYS A 207 12.97 -14.84 -8.11
CA CYS A 207 13.38 -15.41 -9.39
C CYS A 207 14.30 -16.64 -9.24
N GLU A 208 15.03 -16.78 -8.12
CA GLU A 208 15.84 -17.94 -7.79
C GLU A 208 15.09 -18.98 -6.92
N GLY A 209 13.78 -18.74 -6.66
CA GLY A 209 12.96 -19.58 -5.81
C GLY A 209 12.06 -20.54 -6.58
N GLU A 210 11.65 -21.62 -5.94
CA GLU A 210 10.59 -22.48 -6.44
C GLU A 210 9.24 -21.85 -6.15
N HIS A 211 8.35 -21.82 -7.14
CA HIS A 211 6.96 -21.41 -6.99
C HIS A 211 6.02 -22.56 -7.31
N VAL A 212 5.32 -23.02 -6.30
CA VAL A 212 4.21 -23.97 -6.47
C VAL A 212 2.92 -23.18 -6.61
N CYS A 213 2.34 -23.17 -7.82
CA CYS A 213 1.01 -22.62 -8.00
C CYS A 213 0.04 -23.41 -7.13
N ALA A 214 -0.64 -22.76 -6.20
CA ALA A 214 -1.80 -23.36 -5.56
C ALA A 214 -2.78 -23.70 -6.70
N GLY A 215 -3.01 -24.98 -6.94
CA GLY A 215 -3.95 -25.44 -7.96
C GLY A 215 -5.33 -24.82 -7.73
N ASP A 216 -6.18 -24.85 -8.72
CA ASP A 216 -7.49 -24.18 -8.83
C ASP A 216 -8.49 -24.30 -7.67
N GLU A 217 -8.13 -24.95 -6.59
CA GLU A 217 -9.02 -25.15 -5.44
C GLU A 217 -9.27 -23.88 -4.60
N THR A 218 -8.55 -22.78 -4.84
CA THR A 218 -8.67 -21.56 -4.04
C THR A 218 -9.18 -20.33 -4.80
N GLY A 219 -9.65 -20.47 -6.02
CA GLY A 219 -10.17 -19.37 -6.83
C GLY A 219 -9.06 -18.39 -7.25
N ALA A 220 -8.93 -18.17 -8.54
CA ALA A 220 -7.95 -17.27 -9.14
C ALA A 220 -7.88 -15.94 -8.40
N TRP A 221 -6.67 -15.53 -8.04
CA TRP A 221 -6.37 -14.15 -7.67
C TRP A 221 -6.86 -13.24 -8.82
N PRO A 222 -7.43 -12.06 -8.52
CA PRO A 222 -7.95 -11.20 -9.57
C PRO A 222 -6.83 -10.91 -10.58
N HIS A 223 -6.98 -11.47 -11.76
CA HIS A 223 -6.09 -11.22 -12.88
C HIS A 223 -5.87 -9.73 -13.03
N ARG A 224 -4.64 -9.33 -13.32
CA ARG A 224 -4.28 -7.96 -13.69
C ARG A 224 -5.28 -7.48 -14.76
N GLY A 225 -6.25 -6.70 -14.34
CA GLY A 225 -7.30 -6.15 -15.20
C GLY A 225 -6.94 -4.74 -15.70
#